data_f50ed198956f600f19c5827c53767175
#
_entry.id   f50ed198956f600f19c5827c53767175
#
_cell.length_a   1.000
_cell.length_b   1.000
_cell.length_c   1.000
_cell.angle_alpha   90.00
_cell.angle_beta   90.00
_cell.angle_gamma   90.00
#
_symmetry.space_group_name_H-M   'P 1'
#
loop_
_entity.id
_entity.type
_entity.pdbx_description
1 polymer ?
#
loop_
_entity_poly.entity_id
_entity_poly.type
_entity_poly.pdbx_seq_one_letter_code
_entity_poly.pdbx_strand_id
1 'polypeptide(L)' 'MLKLRLKRCGRKQRAVYRIVAIDVRSRREGKDLRKVGFYDPMKNQTYLNXPLILYFLEKGAQPTGTVQNLLKKAEVFK' A
#
# COMPACT_ATOMS: atom_id res chain seq x y z
N MET A 1 -13.00 5.79 -6.94
CA MET A 1 -12.16 6.27 -5.85
C MET A 1 -10.98 5.35 -5.60
N LEU A 2 -9.82 5.93 -5.53
CA LEU A 2 -8.61 5.14 -5.37
C LEU A 2 -8.18 5.09 -3.91
N LYS A 3 -7.67 3.94 -3.50
CA LYS A 3 -7.11 3.81 -2.16
C LYS A 3 -5.80 3.07 -2.22
N LEU A 4 -4.92 3.40 -1.28
CA LEU A 4 -3.71 2.64 -1.06
C LEU A 4 -3.91 1.84 0.22
N ARG A 5 -3.80 0.53 0.13
CA ARG A 5 -4.07 -0.28 1.30
C ARG A 5 -3.14 -1.47 1.36
N LEU A 6 -3.07 -2.07 2.53
CA LEU A 6 -2.29 -3.28 2.72
C LEU A 6 -3.12 -4.49 2.34
N LYS A 7 -2.49 -5.43 1.68
CA LYS A 7 -3.11 -6.67 1.34
C LYS A 7 -2.23 -7.78 1.85
N ARG A 8 -2.77 -8.65 2.69
CA ARG A 8 -1.97 -9.69 3.26
C ARG A 8 -1.62 -10.74 2.24
N CYS A 9 -0.38 -11.19 2.24
CA CYS A 9 0.04 -12.29 1.42
C CYS A 9 1.09 -13.05 2.21
N GLY A 10 1.54 -14.14 1.66
CA GLY A 10 2.50 -14.96 2.36
C GLY A 10 1.84 -16.14 3.01
N ARG A 11 2.61 -16.91 3.72
CA ARG A 11 2.11 -18.13 4.29
C ARG A 11 1.53 -17.93 5.65
N LYS A 12 0.92 -18.98 6.18
CA LYS A 12 0.31 -18.94 7.44
C LYS A 12 1.13 -18.35 8.52
N GLN A 13 2.35 -18.76 8.65
CA GLN A 13 3.16 -18.31 9.76
C GLN A 13 4.04 -17.15 9.42
N ARG A 14 3.89 -16.61 8.23
CA ARG A 14 4.72 -15.52 7.82
C ARG A 14 3.89 -14.51 7.08
N ALA A 15 3.42 -13.51 7.79
CA ALA A 15 2.58 -12.50 7.19
C ALA A 15 3.44 -11.43 6.56
N VAL A 16 3.26 -11.25 5.28
CA VAL A 16 3.89 -10.18 4.54
C VAL A 16 2.77 -9.42 3.89
N TYR A 17 2.90 -8.12 3.81
CA TYR A 17 1.83 -7.31 3.25
C TYR A 17 2.32 -6.57 2.02
N ARG A 18 1.48 -6.54 1.01
CA ARG A 18 1.72 -5.69 -0.15
C ARG A 18 0.96 -4.41 0.04
N ILE A 19 1.55 -3.33 -0.42
CA ILE A 19 0.84 -2.06 -0.45
C ILE A 19 0.37 -1.90 -1.88
N VAL A 20 -0.93 -1.82 -2.05
CA VAL A 20 -1.49 -1.82 -3.39
C VAL A 20 -2.43 -0.64 -3.60
N ALA A 21 -2.53 -0.20 -4.84
CA ALA A 21 -3.49 0.79 -5.23
C ALA A 21 -4.72 0.06 -5.77
N ILE A 22 -5.87 0.40 -5.25
CA ILE A 22 -7.11 -0.26 -5.57
C ILE A 22 -8.19 0.75 -5.87
N ASP A 23 -9.02 0.47 -6.84
CA ASP A 23 -10.17 1.31 -7.11
C ASP A 23 -11.37 0.69 -6.42
N VAL A 24 -11.86 1.35 -5.38
CA VAL A 24 -12.94 0.78 -4.60
C VAL A 24 -14.25 0.75 -5.32
N ARG A 25 -14.35 1.41 -6.44
CA ARG A 25 -15.57 1.33 -7.22
C ARG A 25 -15.67 0.04 -7.99
N SER A 26 -14.56 -0.68 -8.09
CA SER A 26 -14.58 -1.94 -8.80
C SER A 26 -15.41 -2.93 -8.03
N ARG A 27 -16.29 -3.63 -8.70
CA ARG A 27 -17.10 -4.58 -8.07
C ARG A 27 -16.32 -5.76 -7.57
N ARG A 28 -15.29 -6.13 -8.29
CA ARG A 28 -14.49 -7.25 -7.92
C ARG A 28 -13.55 -6.84 -6.91
N GLU A 29 -13.78 -7.11 -5.69
CA GLU A 29 -12.88 -6.72 -4.71
C GLU A 29 -11.61 -7.38 -4.88
N GLY A 30 -10.57 -6.78 -4.57
CA GLY A 30 -9.28 -7.35 -4.67
C GLY A 30 -8.60 -7.19 -5.99
N LYS A 31 -9.21 -6.47 -6.90
CA LYS A 31 -8.56 -6.26 -8.15
C LYS A 31 -7.60 -5.11 -7.98
N ASP A 32 -6.34 -5.43 -7.85
CA ASP A 32 -5.31 -4.40 -7.66
C ASP A 32 -5.00 -3.71 -8.95
N LEU A 33 -4.85 -2.41 -8.91
CA LEU A 33 -4.37 -1.69 -10.06
C LEU A 33 -2.87 -1.82 -10.14
N ARG A 34 -2.19 -1.68 -9.00
CA ARG A 34 -0.75 -1.71 -9.03
C ARG A 34 -0.19 -1.96 -7.65
N LYS A 35 0.89 -2.70 -7.58
CA LYS A 35 1.61 -2.87 -6.32
C LYS A 35 2.60 -1.73 -6.18
N VAL A 36 2.56 -1.02 -5.07
CA VAL A 36 3.43 0.13 -4.87
C VAL A 36 4.43 -0.06 -3.73
N GLY A 37 4.42 -1.22 -3.10
CA GLY A 37 5.40 -1.47 -2.06
C GLY A 37 5.08 -2.73 -1.30
N PHE A 38 5.86 -3.01 -0.27
CA PHE A 38 5.53 -4.11 0.62
C PHE A 38 6.05 -3.82 2.02
N TYR A 39 5.54 -4.58 2.97
CA TYR A 39 5.87 -4.39 4.36
C TYR A 39 6.00 -5.77 5.01
N ASP A 40 7.14 -6.01 5.64
CA ASP A 40 7.40 -7.27 6.30
C ASP A 40 7.66 -6.99 7.78
N PRO A 41 6.65 -7.14 8.62
CA PRO A 41 6.85 -6.80 10.03
C PRO A 41 7.81 -7.72 10.75
N MET A 42 7.95 -8.96 10.31
CA MET A 42 8.83 -9.87 10.96
C MET A 42 10.28 -9.49 10.76
N LYS A 43 10.62 -9.03 9.58
CA LYS A 43 11.97 -8.59 9.30
C LYS A 43 12.11 -7.09 9.45
N ASN A 44 11.03 -6.43 9.81
CA ASN A 44 11.03 -4.97 9.97
C ASN A 44 11.55 -4.28 8.72
N GLN A 45 11.08 -4.75 7.58
CA GLN A 45 11.48 -4.19 6.30
C GLN A 45 10.29 -3.59 5.59
N THR A 46 10.50 -2.42 5.03
CA THR A 46 9.47 -1.75 4.27
C THR A 46 10.07 -1.25 2.97
N TYR A 47 9.39 -1.53 1.88
CA TYR A 47 9.80 -1.01 0.58
C TYR A 47 8.68 -0.16 0.04
N LEU A 48 8.99 1.06 -0.37
CA LEU A 48 8.01 1.96 -0.94
C LEU A 48 8.53 2.48 -2.26
N ASN A 49 7.67 2.45 -3.26
CA ASN A 49 8.01 3.01 -4.57
C ASN A 49 7.49 4.44 -4.64
N UNK A 50 8.05 5.40 -4.27
CA UNK A 50 7.79 6.27 -4.17
C UNK A 50 7.38 6.80 -4.98
N PRO A 51 8.07 7.06 -6.21
CA PRO A 51 7.46 7.79 -7.34
C PRO A 51 6.06 7.31 -7.68
N LEU A 52 5.84 6.01 -7.61
CA LEU A 52 4.55 5.47 -7.94
C LEU A 52 3.51 5.84 -6.89
N ILE A 53 3.90 5.85 -5.63
CA ILE A 53 3.00 6.25 -4.57
C ILE A 53 2.60 7.71 -4.75
N LEU A 54 3.56 8.56 -5.05
CA LEU A 54 3.25 9.97 -5.27
C LEU A 54 2.33 10.14 -6.47
N TYR A 55 2.54 9.34 -7.50
CA TYR A 55 1.67 9.38 -8.65
C TYR A 55 0.22 9.12 -8.26
N PHE A 56 -0.01 8.07 -7.46
CA PHE A 56 -1.36 7.75 -7.06
C PHE A 56 -1.93 8.77 -6.10
N LEU A 57 -1.11 9.31 -5.20
CA LEU A 57 -1.60 10.33 -4.30
C LEU A 57 -2.03 11.57 -5.06
N GLU A 58 -1.29 11.88 -6.10
CA GLU A 58 -1.64 13.01 -6.95
C GLU A 58 -2.96 12.78 -7.66
N LYS A 59 -3.28 11.52 -7.95
CA LYS A 59 -4.54 11.17 -8.58
C LYS A 59 -5.68 11.08 -7.59
N GLY A 60 -5.43 11.38 -6.34
CA GLY A 60 -6.49 11.38 -5.36
C GLY A 60 -6.60 10.12 -4.52
N ALA A 61 -5.64 9.23 -4.62
CA ALA A 61 -5.70 8.03 -3.82
C ALA A 61 -5.59 8.36 -2.34
N GLN A 62 -6.34 7.64 -1.53
CA GLN A 62 -6.34 7.89 -0.10
C GLN A 62 -5.70 6.71 0.60
N PRO A 63 -4.63 6.93 1.36
CA PRO A 63 -4.02 5.82 2.08
C PRO A 63 -4.85 5.43 3.29
N THR A 64 -4.93 4.14 3.55
CA THR A 64 -5.57 3.70 4.79
C THR A 64 -4.67 4.06 5.95
N GLY A 65 -5.19 3.92 7.17
CA GLY A 65 -4.46 4.35 8.34
C GLY A 65 -3.09 3.73 8.47
N THR A 66 -2.99 2.44 8.26
CA THR A 66 -1.69 1.78 8.37
C THR A 66 -0.72 2.23 7.29
N VAL A 67 -1.22 2.35 6.07
CA VAL A 67 -0.37 2.81 4.98
C VAL A 67 0.06 4.25 5.23
N GLN A 68 -0.84 5.06 5.76
CA GLN A 68 -0.49 6.43 6.06
C GLN A 68 0.64 6.51 7.08
N ASN A 69 0.59 5.66 8.10
CA ASN A 69 1.67 5.63 9.07
C ASN A 69 2.98 5.19 8.44
N LEU A 70 2.94 4.22 7.56
CA LEU A 70 4.15 3.78 6.89
C LEU A 70 4.74 4.91 6.04
N LEU A 71 3.89 5.64 5.36
CA LEU A 71 4.35 6.75 4.54
C LEU A 71 4.95 7.86 5.38
N LYS A 72 4.37 8.12 6.53
CA LYS A 72 4.91 9.14 7.41
C LYS A 72 6.26 8.74 7.94
N LYS A 73 6.42 7.48 8.31
CA LYS A 73 7.68 7.00 8.80
C LYS A 73 8.77 7.11 7.75
N ALA A 74 8.41 6.89 6.50
CA ALA A 74 9.36 6.97 5.41
C ALA A 74 9.54 8.39 4.90
N GLU A 75 8.81 9.33 5.50
CA GLU A 75 8.91 10.74 5.13
C GLU A 75 8.54 11.01 3.69
N VAL A 76 7.57 10.26 3.20
CA VAL A 76 7.05 10.52 1.87
C VAL A 76 6.23 11.79 1.88
N PHE A 77 5.50 12.02 2.95
CA PHE A 77 4.79 13.28 3.12
C PHE A 77 5.73 14.29 3.73
N LYS A 78 5.61 15.50 3.32
CA LYS A 78 6.43 16.55 3.86
C LYS A 78 5.65 17.48 4.76
#